data_d9f61c69bd34f4cda2c824f79eb65531
#
_entry.id   d9f61c69bd34f4cda2c824f79eb65531
#
_cell.length_a   1.000
_cell.length_b   1.000
_cell.length_c   1.000
_cell.angle_alpha   90.00
_cell.angle_beta   90.00
_cell.angle_gamma   90.00
#
_symmetry.space_group_name_H-M   'P 1'
#
loop_
_entity.id
_entity.type
_entity.pdbx_description
1 polymer ?
#
loop_
_entity_poly.entity_id
_entity_poly.type
_entity_poly.pdbx_seq_one_letter_code
_entity_poly.pdbx_strand_id
1 'polypeptide(L)'
;KPIKDSFLSTTEEELLVTDFEFSLMCLSEAFRRWIVSCTQQVGNAEFGLLDALVLHVVRFRETPKSISEISHFLSREDPSAVQYALRKLETAECVVKVAGLAKRETRYQVTEKGLEQTERYAEIRRDVLIRVLNSFTREPGYMEELMDKITVMAGVYDQAALRANHATRIKDKTSAKEN
;
A
#
# COMPACT_ATOMS: atom_id res chain seq x y z
N LYS A 1 10.45 14.32 34.49
CA LYS A 1 11.17 15.26 33.61
C LYS A 1 10.13 15.87 32.68
N PRO A 2 10.10 17.19 32.48
CA PRO A 2 9.18 17.74 31.48
C PRO A 2 9.56 17.18 30.12
N ILE A 3 8.56 16.69 29.36
CA ILE A 3 8.68 16.30 27.97
C ILE A 3 8.99 17.60 27.21
N LYS A 4 10.29 17.90 27.09
CA LYS A 4 10.77 19.02 26.30
C LYS A 4 11.02 18.47 24.91
N ASP A 5 10.48 19.08 23.90
CA ASP A 5 10.84 18.99 22.50
C ASP A 5 9.92 18.17 21.55
N SER A 6 8.69 17.82 21.94
CA SER A 6 7.73 17.35 20.94
C SER A 6 6.54 18.30 20.85
N PHE A 7 6.33 18.93 19.69
CA PHE A 7 5.13 19.73 19.40
C PHE A 7 3.86 18.86 19.27
N LEU A 8 4.04 17.53 19.11
CA LEU A 8 2.96 16.55 18.97
C LEU A 8 2.55 15.91 20.31
N SER A 9 3.32 16.12 21.40
CA SER A 9 3.13 15.35 22.62
C SER A 9 3.21 16.25 23.85
N THR A 10 2.17 16.17 24.70
CA THR A 10 2.07 16.87 25.99
C THR A 10 2.11 15.93 27.18
N THR A 11 1.91 14.63 26.94
CA THR A 11 1.93 13.56 27.95
C THR A 11 2.88 12.43 27.55
N GLU A 12 3.21 11.53 28.48
CA GLU A 12 4.03 10.34 28.20
C GLU A 12 3.31 9.37 27.25
N GLU A 13 1.99 9.25 27.34
CA GLU A 13 1.19 8.43 26.42
C GLU A 13 1.23 8.97 24.99
N GLU A 14 1.08 10.28 24.82
CA GLU A 14 1.19 10.94 23.52
C GLU A 14 2.60 10.79 22.92
N LEU A 15 3.64 10.80 23.77
CA LEU A 15 5.02 10.58 23.32
C LEU A 15 5.20 9.17 22.75
N LEU A 16 4.65 8.14 23.41
CA LEU A 16 4.69 6.78 22.91
C LEU A 16 3.98 6.63 21.55
N VAL A 17 2.85 7.31 21.36
CA VAL A 17 2.14 7.33 20.07
C VAL A 17 2.99 8.03 19.03
N THR A 18 3.63 9.15 19.36
CA THR A 18 4.52 9.89 18.46
C THR A 18 5.71 9.01 18.01
N ASP A 19 6.36 8.32 18.94
CA ASP A 19 7.48 7.42 18.63
C ASP A 19 7.04 6.24 17.75
N PHE A 20 5.83 5.71 18.00
CA PHE A 20 5.22 4.70 17.15
C PHE A 20 4.98 5.23 15.72
N GLU A 21 4.42 6.43 15.56
CA GLU A 21 4.18 7.05 14.25
C GLU A 21 5.47 7.27 13.46
N PHE A 22 6.53 7.74 14.11
CA PHE A 22 7.86 7.84 13.48
C PHE A 22 8.40 6.47 13.05
N SER A 23 8.21 5.45 13.86
CA SER A 23 8.61 4.08 13.52
C SER A 23 7.82 3.55 12.33
N LEU A 24 6.52 3.83 12.27
CA LEU A 24 5.65 3.48 11.14
C LEU A 24 6.07 4.20 9.85
N MET A 25 6.42 5.48 9.93
CA MET A 25 6.97 6.23 8.79
C MET A 25 8.27 5.60 8.28
N CYS A 26 9.20 5.27 9.18
CA CYS A 26 10.45 4.60 8.82
C CYS A 26 10.20 3.23 8.17
N LEU A 27 9.27 2.45 8.72
CA LEU A 27 8.91 1.14 8.18
C LEU A 27 8.28 1.27 6.78
N SER A 28 7.35 2.21 6.60
CA SER A 28 6.68 2.43 5.31
C SER A 28 7.69 2.83 4.22
N GLU A 29 8.65 3.70 4.54
CA GLU A 29 9.70 4.10 3.62
C GLU A 29 10.72 2.97 3.33
N ALA A 30 11.04 2.14 4.32
CA ALA A 30 11.88 0.96 4.11
C ALA A 30 11.19 -0.05 3.19
N PHE A 31 9.90 -0.31 3.41
CA PHE A 31 9.09 -1.19 2.58
C PHE A 31 8.96 -0.65 1.14
N ARG A 32 8.72 0.65 0.98
CA ARG A 32 8.69 1.31 -0.33
C ARG A 32 10.01 1.12 -1.09
N ARG A 33 11.15 1.39 -0.43
CA ARG A 33 12.49 1.21 -1.04
C ARG A 33 12.72 -0.23 -1.45
N TRP A 34 12.33 -1.18 -0.59
CA TRP A 34 12.44 -2.61 -0.89
C TRP A 34 11.69 -2.99 -2.17
N ILE A 35 10.40 -2.65 -2.27
CA ILE A 35 9.57 -2.97 -3.44
C ILE A 35 10.16 -2.35 -4.71
N VAL A 36 10.49 -1.06 -4.67
CA VAL A 36 11.02 -0.34 -5.84
C VAL A 36 12.35 -0.94 -6.28
N SER A 37 13.27 -1.20 -5.34
CA SER A 37 14.57 -1.79 -5.65
C SER A 37 14.44 -3.17 -6.31
N CYS A 38 13.58 -4.04 -5.78
CA CYS A 38 13.34 -5.35 -6.38
C CYS A 38 12.71 -5.24 -7.78
N THR A 39 11.73 -4.35 -7.95
CA THR A 39 11.05 -4.12 -9.23
C THR A 39 12.02 -3.63 -10.30
N GLN A 40 12.93 -2.74 -9.95
CA GLN A 40 13.97 -2.25 -10.86
C GLN A 40 14.96 -3.34 -11.27
N GLN A 41 15.31 -4.25 -10.36
CA GLN A 41 16.23 -5.36 -10.66
C GLN A 41 15.62 -6.40 -11.60
N VAL A 42 14.30 -6.54 -11.64
CA VAL A 42 13.63 -7.50 -12.53
C VAL A 42 13.33 -6.95 -13.93
N GLY A 43 13.86 -5.77 -14.27
CA GLY A 43 13.81 -5.23 -15.64
C GLY A 43 12.89 -4.04 -15.87
N ASN A 44 12.37 -3.42 -14.78
CA ASN A 44 11.48 -2.26 -14.87
C ASN A 44 12.03 -1.05 -14.11
N ALA A 45 13.13 -0.50 -14.59
CA ALA A 45 13.80 0.65 -13.97
C ALA A 45 12.88 1.88 -13.81
N GLU A 46 11.84 2.01 -14.63
CA GLU A 46 10.92 3.14 -14.60
C GLU A 46 9.72 2.94 -13.67
N PHE A 47 9.49 1.72 -13.15
CA PHE A 47 8.33 1.47 -12.30
C PHE A 47 8.55 2.04 -10.90
N GLY A 48 7.57 2.84 -10.47
CA GLY A 48 7.46 3.30 -9.09
C GLY A 48 6.71 2.29 -8.20
N LEU A 49 6.53 2.66 -6.94
CA LEU A 49 5.83 1.83 -5.96
C LEU A 49 4.44 1.41 -6.43
N LEU A 50 3.64 2.35 -6.94
CA LEU A 50 2.26 2.06 -7.33
C LEU A 50 2.20 1.11 -8.52
N ASP A 51 3.08 1.26 -9.51
CA ASP A 51 3.15 0.37 -10.67
C ASP A 51 3.43 -1.07 -10.22
N ALA A 52 4.40 -1.24 -9.31
CA ALA A 52 4.74 -2.52 -8.74
C ALA A 52 3.58 -3.15 -7.96
N LEU A 53 2.95 -2.38 -7.07
CA LEU A 53 1.80 -2.86 -6.28
C LEU A 53 0.62 -3.25 -7.16
N VAL A 54 0.31 -2.45 -8.19
CA VAL A 54 -0.76 -2.77 -9.14
C VAL A 54 -0.46 -4.07 -9.89
N LEU A 55 0.78 -4.27 -10.36
CA LEU A 55 1.18 -5.50 -11.02
C LEU A 55 1.00 -6.73 -10.12
N HIS A 56 1.44 -6.65 -8.86
CA HIS A 56 1.27 -7.72 -7.89
C HIS A 56 -0.20 -8.02 -7.59
N VAL A 57 -1.04 -6.98 -7.47
CA VAL A 57 -2.48 -7.16 -7.25
C VAL A 57 -3.15 -7.79 -8.47
N VAL A 58 -2.81 -7.36 -9.69
CA VAL A 58 -3.35 -7.98 -10.91
C VAL A 58 -3.01 -9.46 -11.00
N ARG A 59 -1.77 -9.85 -10.61
CA ARG A 59 -1.37 -11.26 -10.55
C ARG A 59 -2.05 -12.04 -9.42
N PHE A 60 -2.41 -11.39 -8.33
CA PHE A 60 -2.91 -12.07 -7.14
C PHE A 60 -4.14 -12.95 -7.45
N ARG A 61 -4.06 -14.24 -7.10
CA ARG A 61 -5.05 -15.29 -7.39
C ARG A 61 -5.31 -15.56 -8.88
N GLU A 62 -4.46 -15.07 -9.78
CA GLU A 62 -4.48 -15.35 -11.22
C GLU A 62 -5.83 -15.10 -11.93
N THR A 63 -6.66 -14.23 -11.36
CA THR A 63 -7.96 -13.84 -11.92
C THR A 63 -7.91 -12.40 -12.43
N PRO A 64 -8.50 -12.11 -13.61
CA PRO A 64 -8.60 -10.75 -14.12
C PRO A 64 -9.33 -9.83 -13.14
N LYS A 65 -8.84 -8.60 -12.96
CA LYS A 65 -9.37 -7.62 -12.01
C LYS A 65 -9.77 -6.32 -12.67
N SER A 66 -10.87 -5.74 -12.21
CA SER A 66 -11.29 -4.38 -12.57
C SER A 66 -10.46 -3.33 -11.83
N ILE A 67 -10.49 -2.07 -12.31
CA ILE A 67 -9.86 -0.94 -11.62
C ILE A 67 -10.40 -0.79 -10.20
N SER A 68 -11.72 -0.98 -10.02
CA SER A 68 -12.37 -0.87 -8.71
C SER A 68 -11.84 -1.92 -7.73
N GLU A 69 -11.70 -3.19 -8.15
CA GLU A 69 -11.14 -4.26 -7.32
C GLU A 69 -9.68 -3.97 -6.96
N ILE A 70 -8.88 -3.49 -7.91
CA ILE A 70 -7.47 -3.14 -7.66
C ILE A 70 -7.38 -1.96 -6.66
N SER A 71 -8.18 -0.90 -6.86
CA SER A 71 -8.23 0.25 -5.96
C SER A 71 -8.64 -0.15 -4.55
N HIS A 72 -9.68 -0.99 -4.42
CA HIS A 72 -10.13 -1.51 -3.14
C HIS A 72 -9.04 -2.33 -2.44
N PHE A 73 -8.36 -3.22 -3.19
CA PHE A 73 -7.28 -4.05 -2.65
C PHE A 73 -6.11 -3.21 -2.12
N LEU A 74 -5.81 -2.09 -2.77
CA LEU A 74 -4.76 -1.16 -2.38
C LEU A 74 -5.21 -0.07 -1.40
N SER A 75 -6.47 -0.13 -0.91
CA SER A 75 -7.10 0.90 -0.07
C SER A 75 -6.93 2.32 -0.66
N ARG A 76 -7.12 2.43 -1.99
CA ARG A 76 -6.97 3.69 -2.73
C ARG A 76 -8.33 4.30 -3.03
N GLU A 77 -8.53 5.54 -2.57
CA GLU A 77 -9.74 6.33 -2.86
C GLU A 77 -9.75 6.90 -4.28
N ASP A 78 -8.57 7.14 -4.87
CA ASP A 78 -8.43 7.70 -6.23
C ASP A 78 -8.13 6.60 -7.26
N PRO A 79 -9.14 6.19 -8.08
CA PRO A 79 -8.96 5.23 -9.15
C PRO A 79 -8.07 5.74 -10.30
N SER A 80 -7.90 7.07 -10.44
CA SER A 80 -7.16 7.66 -11.56
C SER A 80 -5.68 7.30 -11.50
N ALA A 81 -5.11 7.26 -10.30
CA ALA A 81 -3.72 6.83 -10.07
C ALA A 81 -3.51 5.35 -10.46
N VAL A 82 -4.46 4.48 -10.11
CA VAL A 82 -4.45 3.06 -10.50
C VAL A 82 -4.56 2.91 -12.02
N GLN A 83 -5.44 3.70 -12.64
CA GLN A 83 -5.60 3.71 -14.10
C GLN A 83 -4.32 4.18 -14.81
N TYR A 84 -3.63 5.16 -14.25
CA TYR A 84 -2.34 5.62 -14.80
C TYR A 84 -1.27 4.51 -14.71
N ALA A 85 -1.15 3.86 -13.56
CA ALA A 85 -0.24 2.73 -13.38
C ALA A 85 -0.55 1.57 -14.36
N LEU A 86 -1.83 1.23 -14.54
CA LEU A 86 -2.24 0.20 -15.50
C LEU A 86 -1.87 0.55 -16.94
N ARG A 87 -2.03 1.81 -17.38
CA ARG A 87 -1.58 2.25 -18.71
C ARG A 87 -0.07 2.07 -18.89
N LYS A 88 0.71 2.38 -17.88
CA LYS A 88 2.15 2.21 -17.89
C LYS A 88 2.54 0.73 -17.96
N LEU A 89 1.85 -0.12 -17.20
CA LEU A 89 2.02 -1.57 -17.23
C LEU A 89 1.60 -2.20 -18.56
N GLU A 90 0.54 -1.70 -19.21
CA GLU A 90 0.14 -2.10 -20.57
C GLU A 90 1.21 -1.73 -21.60
N THR A 91 1.73 -0.50 -21.54
CA THR A 91 2.81 -0.05 -22.43
C THR A 91 4.07 -0.89 -22.26
N ALA A 92 4.35 -1.33 -21.03
CA ALA A 92 5.45 -2.23 -20.72
C ALA A 92 5.15 -3.71 -21.05
N GLU A 93 3.96 -4.01 -21.56
CA GLU A 93 3.48 -5.36 -21.88
C GLU A 93 3.42 -6.31 -20.67
N CYS A 94 3.29 -5.79 -19.45
CA CYS A 94 3.18 -6.60 -18.24
C CYS A 94 1.75 -7.01 -17.92
N VAL A 95 0.77 -6.22 -18.39
CA VAL A 95 -0.67 -6.51 -18.24
C VAL A 95 -1.39 -6.29 -19.56
N VAL A 96 -2.54 -6.93 -19.71
CA VAL A 96 -3.42 -6.80 -20.87
C VAL A 96 -4.87 -6.60 -20.42
N LYS A 97 -5.62 -5.85 -21.22
CA LYS A 97 -7.07 -5.72 -21.06
C LYS A 97 -7.79 -6.97 -21.55
N VAL A 98 -8.75 -7.44 -20.76
CA VAL A 98 -9.65 -8.53 -21.14
C VAL A 98 -11.09 -8.09 -20.86
N ALA A 99 -12.03 -8.74 -21.57
CA ALA A 99 -13.45 -8.51 -21.34
C ALA A 99 -13.85 -9.07 -19.95
N GLY A 100 -14.61 -8.30 -19.20
CA GLY A 100 -15.21 -8.74 -17.95
C GLY A 100 -16.48 -9.58 -18.18
N LEU A 101 -17.06 -10.08 -17.11
CA LEU A 101 -18.32 -10.84 -17.15
C LEU A 101 -19.53 -9.96 -17.51
N ALA A 102 -19.51 -8.69 -17.13
CA ALA A 102 -20.54 -7.73 -17.48
C ALA A 102 -20.26 -7.07 -18.84
N LYS A 103 -21.33 -6.83 -19.60
CA LYS A 103 -21.25 -6.12 -20.89
C LYS A 103 -20.59 -4.73 -20.67
N ARG A 104 -19.41 -4.50 -21.26
CA ARG A 104 -18.58 -3.28 -21.16
C ARG A 104 -17.67 -3.18 -19.93
N GLU A 105 -17.56 -4.21 -19.10
CA GLU A 105 -16.57 -4.21 -18.04
C GLU A 105 -15.18 -4.52 -18.62
N THR A 106 -14.20 -3.66 -18.35
CA THR A 106 -12.79 -3.91 -18.66
C THR A 106 -12.10 -4.47 -17.44
N ARG A 107 -11.42 -5.59 -17.61
CA ARG A 107 -10.56 -6.20 -16.60
C ARG A 107 -9.12 -6.27 -17.09
N TYR A 108 -8.20 -6.42 -16.16
CA TYR A 108 -6.77 -6.52 -16.44
C TYR A 108 -6.26 -7.86 -15.99
N GLN A 109 -5.43 -8.46 -16.83
CA GLN A 109 -4.78 -9.73 -16.57
C GLN A 109 -3.28 -9.57 -16.80
N VAL A 110 -2.48 -10.30 -16.01
CA VAL A 110 -1.04 -10.36 -16.20
C VAL A 110 -0.70 -11.12 -17.47
N THR A 111 0.28 -10.62 -18.22
CA THR A 111 0.85 -11.30 -19.39
C THR A 111 1.95 -12.28 -18.98
N GLU A 112 2.47 -13.05 -19.94
CA GLU A 112 3.63 -13.92 -19.71
C GLU A 112 4.85 -13.13 -19.21
N LYS A 113 5.12 -11.95 -19.79
CA LYS A 113 6.18 -11.04 -19.35
C LYS A 113 5.95 -10.56 -17.91
N GLY A 114 4.72 -10.19 -17.56
CA GLY A 114 4.35 -9.79 -16.19
C GLY A 114 4.46 -10.95 -15.21
N LEU A 115 4.13 -12.18 -15.63
CA LEU A 115 4.35 -13.39 -14.85
C LEU A 115 5.84 -13.61 -14.56
N GLU A 116 6.68 -13.58 -15.57
CA GLU A 116 8.13 -13.72 -15.42
C GLU A 116 8.72 -12.70 -14.44
N GLN A 117 8.34 -11.42 -14.56
CA GLN A 117 8.84 -10.36 -13.70
C GLN A 117 8.42 -10.55 -12.24
N THR A 118 7.16 -10.91 -12.01
CA THR A 118 6.66 -11.14 -10.66
C THR A 118 7.23 -12.42 -10.04
N GLU A 119 7.58 -13.42 -10.84
CA GLU A 119 8.28 -14.62 -10.37
C GLU A 119 9.71 -14.31 -9.95
N ARG A 120 10.46 -13.58 -10.76
CA ARG A 120 11.81 -13.11 -10.40
C ARG A 120 11.80 -12.24 -9.14
N TYR A 121 10.79 -11.38 -8.98
CA TYR A 121 10.60 -10.65 -7.72
C TYR A 121 10.41 -11.61 -6.53
N ALA A 122 9.59 -12.64 -6.70
CA ALA A 122 9.35 -13.63 -5.65
C ALA A 122 10.62 -14.42 -5.29
N GLU A 123 11.50 -14.70 -6.26
CA GLU A 123 12.81 -15.32 -6.03
C GLU A 123 13.71 -14.42 -5.17
N ILE A 124 13.88 -13.15 -5.56
CA ILE A 124 14.64 -12.17 -4.77
C ILE A 124 14.07 -12.06 -3.35
N ARG A 125 12.75 -12.04 -3.22
CA ARG A 125 12.06 -11.97 -1.92
C ARG A 125 12.40 -13.21 -1.06
N ARG A 126 12.37 -14.40 -1.62
CA ARG A 126 12.73 -15.65 -0.89
C ARG A 126 14.19 -15.61 -0.42
N ASP A 127 15.08 -15.25 -1.32
CA ASP A 127 16.52 -15.36 -1.09
C ASP A 127 17.07 -14.28 -0.14
N VAL A 128 16.53 -13.09 -0.20
CA VAL A 128 17.02 -11.94 0.59
C VAL A 128 16.15 -11.69 1.82
N LEU A 129 14.84 -11.43 1.64
CA LEU A 129 13.98 -10.95 2.71
C LEU A 129 13.51 -12.08 3.63
N ILE A 130 12.98 -13.18 3.05
CA ILE A 130 12.38 -14.24 3.86
C ILE A 130 13.41 -14.92 4.74
N ARG A 131 14.62 -15.16 4.24
CA ARG A 131 15.70 -15.73 5.05
C ARG A 131 16.04 -14.88 6.28
N VAL A 132 16.09 -13.55 6.10
CA VAL A 132 16.37 -12.63 7.19
C VAL A 132 15.20 -12.58 8.17
N LEU A 133 13.97 -12.42 7.69
CA LEU A 133 12.77 -12.39 8.53
C LEU A 133 12.66 -13.65 9.38
N ASN A 134 12.85 -14.83 8.80
CA ASN A 134 12.79 -16.09 9.53
C ASN A 134 13.84 -16.20 10.66
N SER A 135 14.93 -15.43 10.60
CA SER A 135 15.91 -15.38 11.69
C SER A 135 15.42 -14.56 12.90
N PHE A 136 14.56 -13.59 12.68
CA PHE A 136 13.97 -12.72 13.72
C PHE A 136 12.62 -13.21 14.25
N THR A 137 11.86 -13.93 13.43
CA THR A 137 10.48 -14.35 13.72
C THR A 137 10.40 -15.83 14.07
N ARG A 138 11.28 -16.30 14.98
CA ARG A 138 11.35 -17.73 15.34
C ARG A 138 10.21 -18.23 16.19
N GLU A 139 9.48 -17.34 16.86
CA GLU A 139 8.35 -17.72 17.69
C GLU A 139 7.12 -18.01 16.83
N PRO A 140 6.50 -19.19 17.00
CA PRO A 140 5.26 -19.51 16.30
C PRO A 140 4.17 -18.47 16.63
N GLY A 141 3.44 -17.99 15.61
CA GLY A 141 2.37 -16.99 15.78
C GLY A 141 2.81 -15.54 15.83
N TYR A 142 4.12 -15.26 15.88
CA TYR A 142 4.61 -13.85 15.92
C TYR A 142 4.14 -13.01 14.74
N MET A 143 4.21 -13.54 13.53
CA MET A 143 3.80 -12.81 12.33
C MET A 143 2.29 -12.62 12.26
N GLU A 144 1.52 -13.60 12.71
CA GLU A 144 0.07 -13.53 12.80
C GLU A 144 -0.36 -12.44 13.80
N GLU A 145 0.23 -12.43 15.00
CA GLU A 145 -0.04 -11.40 16.00
C GLU A 145 0.35 -10.00 15.51
N LEU A 146 1.48 -9.87 14.82
CA LEU A 146 1.92 -8.60 14.23
C LEU A 146 0.95 -8.11 13.15
N MET A 147 0.49 -9.01 12.27
CA MET A 147 -0.51 -8.67 11.24
C MET A 147 -1.83 -8.20 11.86
N ASP A 148 -2.30 -8.86 12.90
CA ASP A 148 -3.53 -8.48 13.60
C ASP A 148 -3.41 -7.08 14.21
N LYS A 149 -2.30 -6.78 14.90
CA LYS A 149 -2.03 -5.45 15.46
C LYS A 149 -1.96 -4.37 14.39
N ILE A 150 -1.26 -4.61 13.28
CA ILE A 150 -1.18 -3.66 12.15
C ILE A 150 -2.56 -3.42 11.54
N THR A 151 -3.37 -4.46 11.38
CA THR A 151 -4.72 -4.35 10.83
C THR A 151 -5.63 -3.50 11.71
N VAL A 152 -5.59 -3.71 13.02
CA VAL A 152 -6.33 -2.89 13.99
C VAL A 152 -5.88 -1.43 13.92
N MET A 153 -4.57 -1.17 13.91
CA MET A 153 -4.03 0.19 13.82
C MET A 153 -4.41 0.90 12.51
N ALA A 154 -4.40 0.19 11.39
CA ALA A 154 -4.88 0.74 10.12
C ALA A 154 -6.33 1.21 10.23
N GLY A 155 -7.22 0.39 10.82
CA GLY A 155 -8.62 0.77 11.06
C GLY A 155 -8.78 1.98 12.00
N VAL A 156 -7.91 2.13 13.00
CA VAL A 156 -7.91 3.31 13.90
C VAL A 156 -7.55 4.57 13.11
N TYR A 157 -6.50 4.54 12.28
CA TYR A 157 -6.12 5.70 11.47
C TYR A 157 -7.15 6.04 10.41
N ASP A 158 -7.78 5.07 9.75
CA ASP A 158 -8.88 5.31 8.81
C ASP A 158 -10.06 6.02 9.48
N GLN A 159 -10.47 5.56 10.67
CA GLN A 159 -11.53 6.20 11.43
C GLN A 159 -11.16 7.62 11.90
N ALA A 160 -9.92 7.84 12.29
CA ALA A 160 -9.42 9.15 12.69
C ALA A 160 -9.44 10.11 11.48
N ALA A 161 -8.99 9.67 10.31
CA ALA A 161 -9.02 10.45 9.08
C ALA A 161 -10.45 10.87 8.68
N LEU A 162 -11.41 9.94 8.74
CA LEU A 162 -12.82 10.23 8.49
C LEU A 162 -13.38 11.29 9.44
N ARG A 163 -13.06 11.21 10.72
CA ARG A 163 -13.50 12.20 11.73
C ARG A 163 -12.87 13.56 11.50
N ALA A 164 -11.59 13.63 11.17
CA ALA A 164 -10.88 14.86 10.85
C ALA A 164 -11.52 15.57 9.64
N ASN A 165 -11.83 14.84 8.57
CA ASN A 165 -12.50 15.34 7.38
C ASN A 165 -13.92 15.89 7.70
N HIS A 166 -14.67 15.21 8.57
CA HIS A 166 -15.98 15.66 9.02
C HIS A 166 -15.92 16.97 9.81
N ALA A 167 -14.97 17.08 10.73
CA ALA A 167 -14.79 18.28 11.56
C ALA A 167 -14.46 19.52 10.73
N THR A 168 -13.63 19.37 9.70
CA THR A 168 -13.28 20.45 8.76
C THR A 168 -14.50 20.93 7.97
N ARG A 169 -15.29 19.99 7.41
CA ARG A 169 -16.50 20.33 6.64
C ARG A 169 -17.58 21.06 7.45
N ILE A 170 -17.67 20.81 8.75
CA ILE A 170 -18.60 21.50 9.64
C ILE A 170 -18.15 22.95 9.86
N LYS A 171 -16.85 23.18 10.11
CA LYS A 171 -16.27 24.52 10.27
C LYS A 171 -16.47 25.39 9.04
N ASP A 172 -16.20 24.85 7.85
CA ASP A 172 -16.37 25.57 6.58
C ASP A 172 -17.82 25.99 6.32
N LYS A 173 -18.79 25.12 6.67
CA LYS A 173 -20.23 25.44 6.54
C LYS A 173 -20.71 26.49 7.56
N THR A 174 -20.09 26.57 8.72
CA THR A 174 -20.44 27.57 9.76
C THR A 174 -19.88 28.94 9.35
N SER A 175 -18.63 29.00 8.90
CA SER A 175 -18.00 30.25 8.44
C SER A 175 -18.65 30.84 7.16
N ALA A 176 -19.21 29.99 6.28
CA ALA A 176 -19.91 30.40 5.10
C ALA A 176 -21.34 30.96 5.35
N LYS A 177 -21.89 30.79 6.57
CA LYS A 177 -23.18 31.30 6.99
C LYS A 177 -23.08 32.63 7.77
N GLU A 178 -21.89 32.99 8.22
CA GLU A 178 -21.62 34.21 9.00
C GLU A 178 -21.09 35.37 8.11
N ASN A 179 -20.85 35.13 6.83
CA ASN A 179 -20.56 36.14 5.79
C ASN A 179 -21.74 36.30 4.83
#